data_790ef2d4a5211c284e11af78ada3d37a
#
_entry.id   790ef2d4a5211c284e11af78ada3d37a
#
_cell.length_a   1.000
_cell.length_b   1.000
_cell.length_c   1.000
_cell.angle_alpha   90.00
_cell.angle_beta   90.00
_cell.angle_gamma   90.00
#
_symmetry.space_group_name_H-M   'P 1'
#
loop_
_entity.id
_entity.type
_entity.pdbx_description
1 polymer ?
#
loop_
_entity_poly.entity_id
_entity_poly.type
_entity_poly.pdbx_seq_one_letter_code
_entity_poly.pdbx_strand_id
1 'polypeptide(L)'
;MKPSLWRLLTLVILCGLLAASLPTAWQGARGQGEQLLFLPLLMKGTPAELLPRINAPNFGNQPIPFGQTAIAWFGQLSPDTNYTDIRVGYNNQQLYVYLAIFDRRLWYDENPSPARLTEWDAVTLLLDTAASTTLSTTSYRFVAQLYGDEDRRYQAAYRGSSAGWQSAALTFGAKPGWRGNALNNDDDSDRGWAMGFTIPFSAFGLTSAPPYDTSWRMAVIVHDRDSRSGPPIGEQSWPPQASPNDLGTWGFLNFGLPAYSTSVQPTGKTIIRRPTEDSPLVPDADVGGAIANQCPGDEFHIWNEWANRNYGKAGDFNIQNQSDVADWPCFAKYYVTFPLDSIPRGKTIVSATLKLHQFGNSDPSGAKPSWIQVLTTLSDWQEDKITWNNAPLAYENFGGSWVETLTDHPGFPGVLRTFDVTAAVAKAYAQGQPLRLILYSADSDYHSGKYFISSDTGDWNKEGRPTLEVEWGN
;
A
#
# COMPACT_ATOMS: atom_id res chain seq x y z
N MET A 1 35.61 -42.61 -36.68
CA MET A 1 36.88 -42.66 -35.92
C MET A 1 36.62 -42.12 -34.51
N LYS A 2 36.66 -43.01 -33.54
CA LYS A 2 36.75 -42.75 -32.08
C LYS A 2 38.22 -42.46 -31.71
N PRO A 3 38.62 -42.13 -30.48
CA PRO A 3 38.02 -41.57 -29.26
C PRO A 3 38.92 -40.55 -28.49
N SER A 4 38.48 -40.04 -27.36
CA SER A 4 39.11 -40.13 -26.00
C SER A 4 38.51 -39.05 -25.09
N LEU A 5 37.77 -39.30 -24.09
CA LEU A 5 37.96 -39.83 -22.72
C LEU A 5 39.01 -39.09 -21.87
N TRP A 6 38.53 -38.77 -20.64
CA TRP A 6 39.21 -38.48 -19.36
C TRP A 6 39.29 -36.99 -19.01
N ARG A 7 38.82 -36.45 -17.83
CA ARG A 7 38.88 -37.00 -16.44
C ARG A 7 37.81 -36.37 -15.57
N LEU A 8 37.16 -37.20 -14.76
CA LEU A 8 36.54 -36.86 -13.49
C LEU A 8 37.61 -36.40 -12.48
N LEU A 9 37.27 -35.38 -11.67
CA LEU A 9 37.92 -35.23 -10.37
C LEU A 9 36.87 -34.90 -9.31
N THR A 10 36.62 -35.91 -8.49
CA THR A 10 35.84 -35.90 -7.26
C THR A 10 36.64 -35.18 -6.19
N LEU A 11 36.06 -34.17 -5.54
CA LEU A 11 36.62 -33.62 -4.31
C LEU A 11 35.63 -33.87 -3.17
N VAL A 12 35.95 -34.88 -2.37
CA VAL A 12 35.32 -35.14 -1.08
C VAL A 12 36.10 -34.29 -0.05
N ILE A 13 35.42 -33.39 0.66
CA ILE A 13 36.00 -32.72 1.81
C ILE A 13 35.38 -33.32 3.08
N LEU A 14 36.24 -33.95 3.84
CA LEU A 14 36.09 -34.48 5.17
C LEU A 14 35.69 -33.36 6.17
N CYS A 15 34.59 -33.48 6.89
CA CYS A 15 34.34 -32.77 8.13
C CYS A 15 35.11 -33.46 9.27
N GLY A 16 36.23 -32.88 9.67
CA GLY A 16 36.95 -33.26 10.89
C GLY A 16 36.38 -32.60 12.12
N LEU A 17 35.87 -33.39 13.05
CA LEU A 17 35.62 -33.02 14.43
C LEU A 17 36.92 -32.68 15.14
N LEU A 18 37.07 -31.46 15.64
CA LEU A 18 38.07 -31.13 16.64
C LEU A 18 37.34 -30.61 17.91
N ALA A 19 37.19 -31.55 18.86
CA ALA A 19 36.93 -31.17 20.24
C ALA A 19 38.26 -30.72 20.84
N ALA A 20 38.36 -29.44 21.19
CA ALA A 20 39.47 -28.91 21.96
C ALA A 20 38.97 -28.43 23.32
N SER A 21 39.48 -29.01 24.33
CA SER A 21 39.35 -28.76 25.77
C SER A 21 39.61 -27.32 26.16
N LEU A 22 38.71 -26.75 26.98
CA LEU A 22 38.86 -25.48 27.67
C LEU A 22 39.87 -25.64 28.83
N PRO A 23 40.80 -24.71 29.01
CA PRO A 23 41.51 -24.60 30.29
C PRO A 23 40.74 -23.66 31.22
N THR A 24 40.39 -24.18 32.38
CA THR A 24 40.03 -23.39 33.59
C THR A 24 41.23 -22.58 34.04
N ALA A 25 41.07 -21.23 34.05
CA ALA A 25 41.67 -20.30 35.01
C ALA A 25 41.49 -18.85 34.54
N TRP A 26 40.50 -18.15 35.09
CA TRP A 26 40.59 -16.71 35.26
C TRP A 26 39.93 -16.32 36.58
N GLN A 27 40.78 -16.21 37.62
CA GLN A 27 40.45 -15.45 38.82
C GLN A 27 41.09 -14.05 38.66
N GLY A 28 40.26 -13.03 38.81
CA GLY A 28 40.63 -11.76 39.39
C GLY A 28 41.17 -10.67 38.45
N ALA A 29 40.27 -9.77 38.04
CA ALA A 29 40.55 -8.33 38.05
C ALA A 29 39.23 -7.56 38.10
N ARG A 30 38.90 -6.96 39.25
CA ARG A 30 37.90 -5.91 39.37
C ARG A 30 38.48 -4.64 38.79
N GLY A 31 37.85 -4.08 37.78
CA GLY A 31 38.22 -2.77 37.20
C GLY A 31 37.11 -2.23 36.35
N GLN A 32 36.31 -1.37 36.94
CA GLN A 32 35.52 -0.25 36.39
C GLN A 32 35.14 -0.27 34.91
N GLY A 33 33.85 -0.14 34.67
CA GLY A 33 33.26 0.26 33.39
C GLY A 33 32.59 -0.91 32.68
N GLU A 34 31.35 -1.22 33.04
CA GLU A 34 30.46 -1.97 32.17
C GLU A 34 30.17 -1.12 30.92
N GLN A 35 30.97 -1.28 29.90
CA GLN A 35 30.53 -0.96 28.54
C GLN A 35 29.60 -2.07 28.13
N LEU A 36 28.29 -1.85 28.27
CA LEU A 36 27.29 -2.61 27.60
C LEU A 36 27.54 -2.50 26.09
N LEU A 37 28.22 -3.51 25.54
CA LEU A 37 28.28 -3.70 24.09
C LEU A 37 26.84 -4.01 23.64
N PHE A 38 26.09 -3.00 23.25
CA PHE A 38 24.89 -3.20 22.46
C PHE A 38 25.34 -3.69 21.08
N LEU A 39 25.45 -5.00 20.92
CA LEU A 39 25.34 -5.59 19.60
C LEU A 39 23.97 -5.17 19.08
N PRO A 40 23.87 -4.52 17.91
CA PRO A 40 22.57 -4.37 17.28
C PRO A 40 22.02 -5.78 17.08
N LEU A 41 21.02 -6.15 17.86
CA LEU A 41 20.19 -7.28 17.53
C LEU A 41 19.59 -6.91 16.18
N LEU A 42 20.10 -7.46 15.11
CA LEU A 42 19.41 -7.53 13.84
C LEU A 42 18.18 -8.40 14.15
N MET A 43 17.12 -7.76 14.63
CA MET A 43 15.81 -8.38 14.70
C MET A 43 15.41 -8.58 13.23
N LYS A 44 15.71 -9.76 12.70
CA LYS A 44 15.00 -10.27 11.56
C LYS A 44 13.55 -10.35 12.04
N GLY A 45 12.68 -9.44 11.56
CA GLY A 45 11.26 -9.48 11.87
C GLY A 45 10.75 -10.89 11.62
N THR A 46 9.81 -11.33 12.40
CA THR A 46 9.12 -12.60 12.13
C THR A 46 8.47 -12.48 10.75
N PRO A 47 8.31 -13.56 9.98
CA PRO A 47 7.63 -13.50 8.67
C PRO A 47 6.28 -12.76 8.74
N ALA A 48 5.55 -12.85 9.85
CA ALA A 48 4.29 -12.13 10.07
C ALA A 48 4.46 -10.61 10.21
N GLU A 49 5.59 -10.13 10.74
CA GLU A 49 5.87 -8.68 10.86
C GLU A 49 6.20 -8.02 9.52
N LEU A 50 6.54 -8.82 8.51
CA LEU A 50 6.83 -8.33 7.16
C LEU A 50 5.60 -8.31 6.24
N LEU A 51 4.46 -8.87 6.68
CA LEU A 51 3.24 -8.85 5.89
C LEU A 51 2.58 -7.46 5.97
N PRO A 52 2.11 -6.92 4.82
CA PRO A 52 1.45 -5.63 4.79
C PRO A 52 0.12 -5.66 5.54
N ARG A 53 -0.32 -4.48 5.96
CA ARG A 53 -1.57 -4.32 6.71
C ARG A 53 -2.35 -3.10 6.26
N ILE A 54 -3.66 -3.24 6.28
CA ILE A 54 -4.61 -2.17 6.04
C ILE A 54 -5.31 -1.90 7.37
N ASN A 55 -5.16 -0.68 7.89
CA ASN A 55 -5.86 -0.19 9.06
C ASN A 55 -7.14 0.50 8.59
N ALA A 56 -8.27 -0.20 8.64
CA ALA A 56 -9.54 0.29 8.14
C ALA A 56 -10.14 1.34 9.09
N PRO A 57 -10.51 2.54 8.63
CA PRO A 57 -11.18 3.54 9.45
C PRO A 57 -12.62 3.13 9.77
N ASN A 58 -13.06 3.49 10.99
CA ASN A 58 -14.43 3.29 11.47
C ASN A 58 -15.28 4.54 11.26
N PHE A 59 -16.43 4.39 10.63
CA PHE A 59 -17.38 5.47 10.38
C PHE A 59 -18.63 5.42 11.29
N GLY A 60 -18.60 4.62 12.33
CA GLY A 60 -19.68 4.52 13.32
C GLY A 60 -21.00 4.09 12.69
N ASN A 61 -22.05 4.91 12.85
CA ASN A 61 -23.36 4.67 12.24
C ASN A 61 -23.57 5.39 10.90
N GLN A 62 -22.53 6.08 10.39
CA GLN A 62 -22.62 6.84 9.15
C GLN A 62 -22.38 5.94 7.94
N PRO A 63 -22.86 6.35 6.76
CA PRO A 63 -22.38 5.79 5.51
C PRO A 63 -20.86 5.87 5.42
N ILE A 64 -20.24 4.88 4.77
CA ILE A 64 -18.79 4.85 4.59
C ILE A 64 -18.40 5.88 3.52
N PRO A 65 -17.68 6.97 3.85
CA PRO A 65 -17.27 7.97 2.88
C PRO A 65 -16.15 7.39 2.01
N PHE A 66 -16.39 7.26 0.72
CA PHE A 66 -15.48 6.61 -0.23
C PHE A 66 -14.05 7.16 -0.15
N GLY A 67 -13.89 8.48 -0.30
CA GLY A 67 -12.59 9.15 -0.30
C GLY A 67 -11.82 9.13 1.03
N GLN A 68 -12.43 8.63 2.11
CA GLN A 68 -11.78 8.51 3.43
C GLN A 68 -11.48 7.04 3.81
N THR A 69 -11.79 6.08 2.95
CA THR A 69 -11.41 4.68 3.15
C THR A 69 -9.89 4.51 3.10
N ALA A 70 -9.35 3.53 3.80
CA ALA A 70 -7.93 3.19 3.71
C ALA A 70 -7.59 2.77 2.28
N ILE A 71 -6.47 3.25 1.73
CA ILE A 71 -5.98 2.92 0.39
C ILE A 71 -4.77 1.99 0.47
N ALA A 72 -4.74 0.97 -0.39
CA ALA A 72 -3.59 0.13 -0.69
C ALA A 72 -3.60 -0.19 -2.18
N TRP A 73 -2.53 -0.79 -2.71
CA TRP A 73 -2.46 -1.16 -4.12
C TRP A 73 -1.51 -2.33 -4.34
N PHE A 74 -1.61 -2.94 -5.53
CA PHE A 74 -0.73 -3.99 -6.01
C PHE A 74 -0.78 -4.08 -7.54
N GLY A 75 0.09 -4.94 -8.11
CA GLY A 75 0.19 -5.12 -9.55
C GLY A 75 1.02 -4.04 -10.24
N GLN A 76 1.06 -4.10 -11.55
CA GLN A 76 1.80 -3.19 -12.43
C GLN A 76 1.00 -2.92 -13.68
N LEU A 77 1.24 -1.78 -14.32
CA LEU A 77 0.66 -1.45 -15.62
C LEU A 77 1.53 -2.02 -16.74
N SER A 78 1.08 -3.10 -17.34
CA SER A 78 1.71 -3.70 -18.52
C SER A 78 0.65 -4.39 -19.39
N PRO A 79 0.99 -4.82 -20.62
CA PRO A 79 0.05 -5.59 -21.45
C PRO A 79 -0.47 -6.89 -20.83
N ASP A 80 0.26 -7.45 -19.87
CA ASP A 80 -0.01 -8.77 -19.31
C ASP A 80 -0.29 -8.71 -17.78
N THR A 81 -0.41 -7.51 -17.21
CA THR A 81 -0.64 -7.33 -15.77
C THR A 81 -1.49 -6.11 -15.49
N ASN A 82 -2.31 -6.20 -14.46
CA ASN A 82 -3.22 -5.15 -14.02
C ASN A 82 -2.71 -4.47 -12.75
N TYR A 83 -2.82 -3.16 -12.69
CA TYR A 83 -2.67 -2.42 -11.46
C TYR A 83 -4.03 -2.30 -10.76
N THR A 84 -4.04 -2.46 -9.44
CA THR A 84 -5.27 -2.43 -8.65
C THR A 84 -5.10 -1.56 -7.40
N ASP A 85 -5.99 -0.58 -7.23
CA ASP A 85 -6.20 0.10 -5.95
C ASP A 85 -7.24 -0.64 -5.11
N ILE A 86 -6.96 -0.80 -3.82
CA ILE A 86 -7.88 -1.37 -2.82
C ILE A 86 -8.30 -0.27 -1.87
N ARG A 87 -9.59 -0.13 -1.63
CA ARG A 87 -10.16 0.78 -0.63
C ARG A 87 -10.90 -0.03 0.43
N VAL A 88 -10.59 0.21 1.70
CA VAL A 88 -11.20 -0.53 2.81
C VAL A 88 -11.68 0.43 3.89
N GLY A 89 -12.90 0.24 4.35
CA GLY A 89 -13.48 0.96 5.47
C GLY A 89 -14.60 0.16 6.10
N TYR A 90 -15.06 0.53 7.28
CA TYR A 90 -16.19 -0.12 7.90
C TYR A 90 -17.03 0.84 8.74
N ASN A 91 -18.26 0.45 8.99
CA ASN A 91 -19.14 1.09 9.97
C ASN A 91 -19.64 0.04 10.97
N ASN A 92 -20.59 0.39 11.84
CA ASN A 92 -21.08 -0.54 12.85
C ASN A 92 -21.81 -1.77 12.28
N GLN A 93 -22.17 -1.77 11.00
CA GLN A 93 -22.99 -2.80 10.38
C GLN A 93 -22.24 -3.68 9.38
N GLN A 94 -21.26 -3.12 8.67
CA GLN A 94 -20.65 -3.78 7.53
C GLN A 94 -19.21 -3.38 7.27
N LEU A 95 -18.48 -4.32 6.67
CA LEU A 95 -17.19 -4.10 6.02
C LEU A 95 -17.44 -3.70 4.57
N TYR A 96 -16.70 -2.72 4.09
CA TYR A 96 -16.66 -2.28 2.70
C TYR A 96 -15.27 -2.46 2.13
N VAL A 97 -15.16 -3.15 0.99
CA VAL A 97 -13.92 -3.31 0.22
C VAL A 97 -14.22 -2.98 -1.23
N TYR A 98 -13.49 -2.06 -1.79
CA TYR A 98 -13.65 -1.64 -3.19
C TYR A 98 -12.33 -1.74 -3.91
N LEU A 99 -12.35 -2.29 -5.11
CA LEU A 99 -11.20 -2.43 -5.98
C LEU A 99 -11.44 -1.59 -7.24
N ALA A 100 -10.42 -0.84 -7.65
CA ALA A 100 -10.37 -0.19 -8.95
C ALA A 100 -9.21 -0.83 -9.73
N ILE A 101 -9.51 -1.48 -10.83
CA ILE A 101 -8.60 -2.33 -11.59
C ILE A 101 -8.35 -1.68 -12.94
N PHE A 102 -7.08 -1.39 -13.25
CA PHE A 102 -6.65 -0.86 -14.54
C PHE A 102 -6.49 -2.03 -15.50
N ASP A 103 -7.37 -2.10 -16.48
CA ASP A 103 -7.46 -3.20 -17.42
C ASP A 103 -7.93 -2.68 -18.79
N ARG A 104 -7.38 -3.21 -19.86
CA ARG A 104 -7.67 -2.74 -21.21
C ARG A 104 -8.58 -3.66 -22.01
N ARG A 105 -8.90 -4.85 -21.49
CA ARG A 105 -9.74 -5.85 -22.16
C ARG A 105 -10.61 -6.52 -21.14
N LEU A 106 -11.91 -6.27 -21.22
CA LEU A 106 -12.85 -6.65 -20.18
C LEU A 106 -13.72 -7.82 -20.62
N TRP A 107 -13.58 -8.96 -19.94
CA TRP A 107 -14.26 -10.20 -20.28
C TRP A 107 -15.04 -10.79 -19.11
N TYR A 108 -16.29 -11.19 -19.35
CA TYR A 108 -17.12 -11.90 -18.38
C TYR A 108 -17.81 -13.12 -19.00
N ASP A 109 -18.24 -14.09 -18.17
CA ASP A 109 -18.98 -15.26 -18.60
C ASP A 109 -20.45 -14.92 -18.82
N GLU A 110 -20.96 -15.05 -20.04
CA GLU A 110 -22.38 -14.85 -20.36
C GLU A 110 -23.28 -15.93 -19.74
N ASN A 111 -22.71 -17.08 -19.33
CA ASN A 111 -23.41 -18.18 -18.68
C ASN A 111 -22.67 -18.60 -17.38
N PRO A 112 -22.65 -17.72 -16.37
CA PRO A 112 -21.81 -17.90 -15.19
C PRO A 112 -22.21 -19.12 -14.37
N SER A 113 -21.21 -19.74 -13.77
CA SER A 113 -21.41 -20.73 -12.71
C SER A 113 -20.45 -20.47 -11.56
N PRO A 114 -20.80 -20.75 -10.30
CA PRO A 114 -19.94 -20.51 -9.15
C PRO A 114 -18.55 -21.12 -9.25
N ALA A 115 -18.42 -22.23 -9.95
CA ALA A 115 -17.15 -22.96 -10.10
C ALA A 115 -16.21 -22.29 -11.12
N ARG A 116 -16.71 -21.41 -11.98
CA ARG A 116 -15.99 -20.84 -13.12
C ARG A 116 -15.84 -19.32 -13.06
N LEU A 117 -16.30 -18.67 -12.01
CA LEU A 117 -16.25 -17.21 -11.92
C LEU A 117 -14.83 -16.66 -12.08
N THR A 118 -13.84 -17.37 -11.56
CA THR A 118 -12.43 -16.97 -11.61
C THR A 118 -11.71 -17.33 -12.92
N GLU A 119 -12.40 -17.84 -13.90
CA GLU A 119 -11.84 -18.05 -15.25
C GLU A 119 -11.95 -16.77 -16.11
N TRP A 120 -12.57 -15.72 -15.60
CA TRP A 120 -12.89 -14.44 -16.25
C TRP A 120 -12.44 -13.29 -15.34
N ASP A 121 -12.69 -12.04 -15.76
CA ASP A 121 -12.39 -10.88 -14.92
C ASP A 121 -13.22 -10.91 -13.65
N ALA A 122 -12.56 -11.25 -12.58
CA ALA A 122 -13.18 -11.47 -11.30
C ALA A 122 -12.27 -11.08 -10.14
N VAL A 123 -12.84 -10.88 -8.98
CA VAL A 123 -12.14 -10.67 -7.73
C VAL A 123 -12.46 -11.79 -6.75
N THR A 124 -11.43 -12.32 -6.12
CA THR A 124 -11.55 -13.14 -4.91
C THR A 124 -11.08 -12.31 -3.71
N LEU A 125 -11.99 -12.07 -2.78
CA LEU A 125 -11.69 -11.49 -1.47
C LEU A 125 -11.64 -12.61 -0.42
N LEU A 126 -10.53 -12.70 0.29
CA LEU A 126 -10.25 -13.70 1.32
C LEU A 126 -10.14 -13.01 2.68
N LEU A 127 -10.83 -13.53 3.69
CA LEU A 127 -10.82 -13.02 5.06
C LEU A 127 -10.72 -14.17 6.05
N ASP A 128 -9.96 -13.99 7.13
CA ASP A 128 -9.98 -14.88 8.29
C ASP A 128 -10.14 -14.07 9.58
N THR A 129 -11.23 -14.32 10.28
CA THR A 129 -11.65 -13.52 11.45
C THR A 129 -10.90 -13.87 12.73
N ALA A 130 -10.13 -14.95 12.74
CA ALA A 130 -9.30 -15.37 13.88
C ALA A 130 -7.82 -15.02 13.69
N ALA A 131 -7.46 -14.32 12.60
CA ALA A 131 -6.06 -14.06 12.22
C ALA A 131 -5.18 -15.34 12.16
N SER A 132 -5.80 -16.48 11.86
CA SER A 132 -5.15 -17.79 11.79
C SER A 132 -4.15 -17.86 10.63
N THR A 133 -3.23 -18.83 10.68
CA THR A 133 -2.36 -19.20 9.57
C THR A 133 -2.84 -20.45 8.84
N THR A 134 -3.91 -21.07 9.29
CA THR A 134 -4.48 -22.29 8.73
C THR A 134 -5.95 -22.14 8.41
N LEU A 135 -6.38 -22.72 7.32
CA LEU A 135 -7.76 -22.71 6.87
C LEU A 135 -8.69 -23.38 7.90
N SER A 136 -9.75 -22.69 8.27
CA SER A 136 -10.71 -23.14 9.28
C SER A 136 -12.12 -22.56 9.04
N THR A 137 -13.05 -22.83 9.94
CA THR A 137 -14.42 -22.27 9.87
C THR A 137 -14.49 -20.76 10.10
N THR A 138 -13.38 -20.11 10.47
CA THR A 138 -13.25 -18.64 10.57
C THR A 138 -12.75 -18.00 9.30
N SER A 139 -12.43 -18.81 8.28
CA SER A 139 -11.95 -18.35 6.99
C SER A 139 -13.10 -18.24 5.99
N TYR A 140 -13.14 -17.15 5.24
CA TYR A 140 -14.19 -16.80 4.28
C TYR A 140 -13.58 -16.42 2.94
N ARG A 141 -14.25 -16.84 1.85
CA ARG A 141 -13.88 -16.50 0.50
C ARG A 141 -15.12 -15.96 -0.23
N PHE A 142 -15.04 -14.74 -0.73
CA PHE A 142 -16.04 -14.10 -1.56
C PHE A 142 -15.50 -13.94 -2.97
N VAL A 143 -16.25 -14.34 -3.97
CA VAL A 143 -15.86 -14.24 -5.38
C VAL A 143 -16.95 -13.48 -6.12
N ALA A 144 -16.52 -12.51 -6.95
CA ALA A 144 -17.44 -11.80 -7.83
C ALA A 144 -16.78 -11.49 -9.17
N GLN A 145 -17.56 -11.62 -10.23
CA GLN A 145 -17.14 -11.38 -11.61
C GLN A 145 -17.53 -9.97 -12.06
N LEU A 146 -16.85 -9.42 -13.05
CA LEU A 146 -17.01 -8.08 -13.61
C LEU A 146 -18.47 -7.70 -13.96
N TYR A 147 -19.36 -8.64 -14.20
CA TYR A 147 -20.73 -8.39 -14.68
C TYR A 147 -21.78 -8.79 -13.63
N GLY A 148 -23.03 -8.33 -13.84
CA GLY A 148 -24.18 -8.79 -13.11
C GLY A 148 -24.44 -8.04 -11.80
N ASP A 149 -24.51 -6.72 -11.85
CA ASP A 149 -24.98 -5.93 -10.70
C ASP A 149 -26.30 -6.53 -10.17
N GLU A 150 -26.29 -6.85 -8.85
CA GLU A 150 -27.39 -7.54 -8.17
C GLU A 150 -27.72 -8.97 -8.68
N ASP A 151 -27.11 -9.46 -9.75
CA ASP A 151 -27.29 -10.83 -10.25
C ASP A 151 -26.39 -11.82 -9.51
N ARG A 152 -26.98 -12.56 -8.59
CA ARG A 152 -26.26 -13.53 -7.74
C ARG A 152 -25.62 -14.68 -8.48
N ARG A 153 -25.85 -14.87 -9.77
CA ARG A 153 -25.16 -15.87 -10.59
C ARG A 153 -23.70 -15.50 -10.80
N TYR A 154 -23.37 -14.22 -10.71
CA TYR A 154 -22.01 -13.69 -10.88
C TYR A 154 -21.24 -13.55 -9.58
N GLN A 155 -21.74 -14.11 -8.48
CA GLN A 155 -21.06 -14.08 -7.19
C GLN A 155 -21.18 -15.43 -6.47
N ALA A 156 -20.17 -15.75 -5.65
CA ALA A 156 -20.15 -16.95 -4.84
C ALA A 156 -19.47 -16.70 -3.51
N ALA A 157 -19.87 -17.42 -2.47
CA ALA A 157 -19.21 -17.39 -1.18
C ALA A 157 -18.88 -18.80 -0.70
N TYR A 158 -17.77 -18.89 0.03
CA TYR A 158 -17.27 -20.14 0.59
C TYR A 158 -16.83 -19.92 2.02
N ARG A 159 -16.89 -20.96 2.81
CA ARG A 159 -16.35 -21.03 4.15
C ARG A 159 -15.25 -22.08 4.23
N GLY A 160 -14.19 -21.82 4.94
CA GLY A 160 -13.10 -22.74 5.13
C GLY A 160 -13.49 -23.91 6.05
N SER A 161 -12.80 -25.03 5.86
CA SER A 161 -12.87 -26.21 6.72
C SER A 161 -11.53 -26.95 6.68
N SER A 162 -11.34 -27.96 7.50
CA SER A 162 -10.18 -28.84 7.44
C SER A 162 -10.06 -29.63 6.11
N ALA A 163 -11.16 -29.71 5.35
CA ALA A 163 -11.21 -30.39 4.04
C ALA A 163 -11.08 -29.39 2.86
N GLY A 164 -10.80 -28.11 3.12
CA GLY A 164 -10.74 -27.06 2.11
C GLY A 164 -11.99 -26.15 2.10
N TRP A 165 -12.18 -25.41 1.02
CA TRP A 165 -13.28 -24.48 0.84
C TRP A 165 -14.60 -25.20 0.56
N GLN A 166 -15.64 -24.83 1.28
CA GLN A 166 -17.00 -25.34 1.11
C GLN A 166 -17.92 -24.19 0.71
N SER A 167 -18.80 -24.42 -0.29
CA SER A 167 -19.80 -23.45 -0.67
C SER A 167 -20.67 -23.08 0.53
N ALA A 168 -20.93 -21.79 0.71
CA ALA A 168 -21.67 -21.28 1.86
C ALA A 168 -22.69 -20.21 1.42
N ALA A 169 -23.90 -20.28 1.99
CA ALA A 169 -24.96 -19.29 1.77
C ALA A 169 -24.72 -18.06 2.66
N LEU A 170 -23.72 -17.25 2.31
CA LEU A 170 -23.40 -16.00 3.02
C LEU A 170 -24.05 -14.81 2.31
N THR A 171 -24.61 -13.89 3.09
CA THR A 171 -25.14 -12.64 2.54
C THR A 171 -24.04 -11.64 2.36
N PHE A 172 -23.85 -11.15 1.14
CA PHE A 172 -22.98 -10.02 0.80
C PHE A 172 -23.47 -9.36 -0.49
N GLY A 173 -23.12 -8.11 -0.70
CA GLY A 173 -23.30 -7.40 -1.96
C GLY A 173 -21.98 -7.38 -2.74
N ALA A 174 -22.08 -7.64 -4.05
CA ALA A 174 -20.99 -7.41 -5.00
C ALA A 174 -21.52 -6.47 -6.09
N LYS A 175 -20.86 -5.34 -6.28
CA LYS A 175 -21.26 -4.31 -7.24
C LYS A 175 -20.12 -4.05 -8.21
N PRO A 176 -20.21 -4.58 -9.45
CA PRO A 176 -19.26 -4.28 -10.51
C PRO A 176 -19.54 -2.90 -11.12
N GLY A 177 -18.52 -2.33 -11.74
CA GLY A 177 -18.60 -1.17 -12.60
C GLY A 177 -17.49 -1.25 -13.63
N TRP A 178 -17.64 -0.64 -14.79
CA TRP A 178 -16.60 -0.65 -15.81
C TRP A 178 -16.66 0.59 -16.70
N ARG A 179 -15.54 0.87 -17.35
CA ARG A 179 -15.38 1.93 -18.35
C ARG A 179 -14.62 1.40 -19.55
N GLY A 180 -15.11 1.74 -20.72
CA GLY A 180 -14.52 1.35 -21.96
C GLY A 180 -15.52 1.41 -23.09
N ASN A 181 -15.19 0.75 -24.19
CA ASN A 181 -16.03 0.73 -25.39
C ASN A 181 -17.13 -0.32 -25.30
N ALA A 182 -16.79 -1.58 -25.07
CA ALA A 182 -17.75 -2.67 -24.90
C ALA A 182 -17.09 -3.88 -24.22
N LEU A 183 -17.86 -4.58 -23.38
CA LEU A 183 -17.43 -5.83 -22.78
C LEU A 183 -17.37 -6.96 -23.80
N ASN A 184 -16.57 -7.99 -23.53
CA ASN A 184 -16.45 -9.23 -24.31
C ASN A 184 -16.00 -8.99 -25.77
N ASN A 185 -15.09 -8.08 -25.99
CA ASN A 185 -14.43 -7.86 -27.28
C ASN A 185 -12.90 -7.89 -27.14
N ASP A 186 -12.18 -8.01 -28.26
CA ASP A 186 -10.72 -8.03 -28.29
C ASP A 186 -10.12 -6.62 -28.47
N ASP A 187 -10.91 -5.57 -28.33
CA ASP A 187 -10.46 -4.19 -28.40
C ASP A 187 -9.70 -3.81 -27.11
N ASP A 188 -8.59 -3.13 -27.23
CA ASP A 188 -7.77 -2.67 -26.09
C ASP A 188 -8.09 -1.23 -25.66
N SER A 189 -9.29 -0.76 -25.96
CA SER A 189 -9.76 0.60 -25.65
C SER A 189 -10.39 0.75 -24.26
N ASP A 190 -10.60 -0.33 -23.55
CA ASP A 190 -11.11 -0.27 -22.18
C ASP A 190 -10.09 0.39 -21.25
N ARG A 191 -10.56 0.93 -20.14
CA ARG A 191 -9.74 1.69 -19.21
C ARG A 191 -9.71 1.09 -17.82
N GLY A 192 -10.58 0.14 -17.57
CA GLY A 192 -10.62 -0.57 -16.31
C GLY A 192 -12.03 -0.85 -15.81
N TRP A 193 -12.05 -1.53 -14.68
CA TRP A 193 -13.26 -1.92 -14.01
C TRP A 193 -13.13 -1.82 -12.50
N ALA A 194 -14.23 -2.01 -11.81
CA ALA A 194 -14.27 -1.94 -10.37
C ALA A 194 -15.13 -3.05 -9.79
N MET A 195 -14.83 -3.42 -8.53
CA MET A 195 -15.65 -4.34 -7.76
C MET A 195 -15.80 -3.84 -6.33
N GLY A 196 -17.03 -3.55 -5.93
CA GLY A 196 -17.36 -3.17 -4.57
C GLY A 196 -17.97 -4.34 -3.80
N PHE A 197 -17.38 -4.74 -2.67
CA PHE A 197 -17.93 -5.70 -1.73
C PHE A 197 -18.53 -4.98 -0.53
N THR A 198 -19.78 -5.30 -0.21
CA THR A 198 -20.45 -4.87 1.02
C THR A 198 -20.82 -6.10 1.82
N ILE A 199 -20.15 -6.32 2.96
CA ILE A 199 -20.30 -7.56 3.73
C ILE A 199 -20.80 -7.19 5.14
N PRO A 200 -22.06 -7.49 5.47
CA PRO A 200 -22.58 -7.26 6.81
C PRO A 200 -21.85 -8.15 7.81
N PHE A 201 -21.56 -7.62 9.00
CA PHE A 201 -20.85 -8.38 10.02
C PHE A 201 -21.59 -9.64 10.46
N SER A 202 -22.91 -9.67 10.28
CA SER A 202 -23.74 -10.87 10.49
C SER A 202 -23.35 -12.04 9.58
N ALA A 203 -22.75 -11.80 8.41
CA ALA A 203 -22.23 -12.87 7.54
C ALA A 203 -21.07 -13.64 8.20
N PHE A 204 -20.38 -13.01 9.13
CA PHE A 204 -19.32 -13.63 9.95
C PHE A 204 -19.83 -14.15 11.29
N GLY A 205 -21.15 -14.08 11.54
CA GLY A 205 -21.76 -14.45 12.83
C GLY A 205 -21.58 -13.41 13.94
N LEU A 206 -21.23 -12.17 13.58
CA LEU A 206 -21.07 -11.07 14.51
C LEU A 206 -22.33 -10.22 14.57
N THR A 207 -22.63 -9.65 15.75
CA THR A 207 -23.79 -8.76 15.96
C THR A 207 -23.48 -7.28 15.73
N SER A 208 -22.18 -6.93 15.64
CA SER A 208 -21.68 -5.58 15.42
C SER A 208 -20.29 -5.63 14.80
N ALA A 209 -19.74 -4.47 14.46
CA ALA A 209 -18.34 -4.36 14.04
C ALA A 209 -17.38 -4.96 15.06
N PRO A 210 -16.25 -5.53 14.62
CA PRO A 210 -15.16 -5.92 15.52
C PRO A 210 -14.72 -4.75 16.39
N PRO A 211 -14.29 -5.01 17.63
CA PRO A 211 -13.69 -3.98 18.49
C PRO A 211 -12.50 -3.30 17.81
N TYR A 212 -12.23 -2.07 18.23
CA TYR A 212 -11.01 -1.36 17.83
C TYR A 212 -9.77 -2.22 18.14
N ASP A 213 -8.76 -2.16 17.27
CA ASP A 213 -7.51 -2.93 17.34
C ASP A 213 -7.68 -4.45 17.16
N THR A 214 -8.86 -4.90 16.69
CA THR A 214 -9.02 -6.28 16.22
C THR A 214 -8.28 -6.45 14.90
N SER A 215 -7.58 -7.57 14.75
CA SER A 215 -6.86 -7.92 13.52
C SER A 215 -7.44 -9.19 12.91
N TRP A 216 -7.73 -9.13 11.60
CA TRP A 216 -8.08 -10.26 10.75
C TRP A 216 -6.96 -10.52 9.74
N ARG A 217 -6.97 -11.68 9.09
CA ARG A 217 -6.21 -11.88 7.84
C ARG A 217 -7.05 -11.44 6.66
N MET A 218 -6.38 -10.87 5.67
CA MET A 218 -7.00 -10.45 4.41
C MET A 218 -6.08 -10.73 3.23
N ALA A 219 -6.66 -11.20 2.14
CA ALA A 219 -6.01 -11.19 0.85
C ALA A 219 -7.04 -10.87 -0.26
N VAL A 220 -6.52 -10.32 -1.35
CA VAL A 220 -7.29 -10.04 -2.56
C VAL A 220 -6.57 -10.69 -3.73
N ILE A 221 -7.31 -11.33 -4.62
CA ILE A 221 -6.78 -11.88 -5.88
C ILE A 221 -7.63 -11.32 -7.01
N VAL A 222 -6.99 -10.73 -8.00
CA VAL A 222 -7.61 -10.33 -9.25
C VAL A 222 -7.34 -11.42 -10.28
N HIS A 223 -8.39 -11.88 -10.91
CA HIS A 223 -8.37 -12.81 -12.03
C HIS A 223 -8.63 -12.01 -13.29
N ASP A 224 -7.94 -12.33 -14.34
CA ASP A 224 -7.87 -11.54 -15.56
C ASP A 224 -7.95 -12.42 -16.80
N ARG A 225 -8.67 -11.94 -17.81
CA ARG A 225 -8.84 -12.63 -19.11
C ARG A 225 -8.92 -11.61 -20.25
N ASP A 226 -7.99 -11.68 -21.18
CA ASP A 226 -7.89 -10.78 -22.34
C ASP A 226 -8.54 -11.30 -23.62
N SER A 227 -9.15 -12.47 -23.61
CA SER A 227 -9.80 -13.00 -24.80
C SER A 227 -10.76 -14.15 -24.50
N ARG A 228 -11.76 -14.35 -25.34
CA ARG A 228 -12.77 -15.40 -25.16
C ARG A 228 -12.19 -16.82 -25.09
N SER A 229 -11.21 -17.12 -25.92
CA SER A 229 -10.65 -18.46 -26.10
C SER A 229 -9.24 -18.63 -25.54
N GLY A 230 -8.61 -17.54 -25.14
CA GLY A 230 -7.29 -17.58 -24.51
C GLY A 230 -7.30 -18.15 -23.10
N PRO A 231 -6.15 -18.52 -22.54
CA PRO A 231 -6.05 -18.85 -21.13
C PRO A 231 -6.30 -17.60 -20.27
N PRO A 232 -6.72 -17.77 -19.00
CA PRO A 232 -6.64 -16.68 -18.04
C PRO A 232 -5.21 -16.16 -17.93
N ILE A 233 -5.05 -14.86 -17.70
CA ILE A 233 -3.79 -14.23 -17.40
C ILE A 233 -3.36 -14.57 -15.97
N GLY A 234 -2.09 -14.41 -15.65
CA GLY A 234 -1.57 -14.72 -14.31
C GLY A 234 -2.24 -13.88 -13.23
N GLU A 235 -2.70 -14.53 -12.17
CA GLU A 235 -3.35 -13.89 -11.04
C GLU A 235 -2.44 -12.84 -10.38
N GLN A 236 -3.01 -11.70 -10.03
CA GLN A 236 -2.37 -10.64 -9.24
C GLN A 236 -2.97 -10.64 -7.84
N SER A 237 -2.17 -10.41 -6.81
CA SER A 237 -2.70 -10.45 -5.44
C SER A 237 -2.12 -9.40 -4.50
N TRP A 238 -2.91 -9.04 -3.50
CA TRP A 238 -2.46 -8.35 -2.30
C TRP A 238 -2.67 -9.26 -1.07
N PRO A 239 -1.62 -9.51 -0.26
CA PRO A 239 -0.20 -9.24 -0.57
C PRO A 239 0.27 -9.94 -1.85
N PRO A 240 1.39 -9.52 -2.44
CA PRO A 240 1.97 -10.25 -3.57
C PRO A 240 2.17 -11.73 -3.23
N GLN A 241 1.77 -12.61 -4.16
CA GLN A 241 1.85 -14.07 -4.01
C GLN A 241 0.95 -14.66 -2.90
N ALA A 242 -0.11 -13.96 -2.49
CA ALA A 242 -1.10 -14.53 -1.58
C ALA A 242 -1.73 -15.79 -2.19
N SER A 243 -1.77 -16.87 -1.40
CA SER A 243 -2.37 -18.14 -1.80
C SER A 243 -3.73 -18.34 -1.14
N PRO A 244 -4.78 -18.74 -1.87
CA PRO A 244 -6.09 -18.99 -1.28
C PRO A 244 -6.09 -20.02 -0.15
N ASN A 245 -5.11 -20.93 -0.13
CA ASN A 245 -5.06 -22.04 0.81
C ASN A 245 -3.97 -21.90 1.87
N ASP A 246 -3.13 -20.86 1.79
CA ASP A 246 -2.07 -20.59 2.77
C ASP A 246 -2.29 -19.20 3.39
N LEU A 247 -2.96 -19.18 4.53
CA LEU A 247 -3.27 -17.94 5.26
C LEU A 247 -2.01 -17.26 5.82
N GLY A 248 -0.89 -17.98 5.89
CA GLY A 248 0.41 -17.42 6.24
C GLY A 248 0.91 -16.37 5.24
N THR A 249 0.39 -16.40 4.00
CA THR A 249 0.71 -15.44 2.93
C THR A 249 -0.22 -14.23 2.90
N TRP A 250 -1.29 -14.21 3.70
CA TRP A 250 -2.25 -13.12 3.72
C TRP A 250 -1.76 -11.98 4.60
N GLY A 251 -2.05 -10.76 4.21
CA GLY A 251 -1.83 -9.55 5.00
C GLY A 251 -2.80 -9.44 6.19
N PHE A 252 -2.77 -8.28 6.82
CA PHE A 252 -3.66 -8.00 7.94
C PHE A 252 -4.68 -6.92 7.57
N LEU A 253 -5.90 -7.11 8.02
CA LEU A 253 -6.95 -6.11 8.10
C LEU A 253 -7.15 -5.78 9.58
N ASN A 254 -6.74 -4.58 9.98
CA ASN A 254 -6.93 -4.09 11.34
C ASN A 254 -8.15 -3.17 11.40
N PHE A 255 -8.95 -3.31 12.44
CA PHE A 255 -10.14 -2.49 12.67
C PHE A 255 -9.78 -1.26 13.50
N GLY A 256 -9.68 -0.10 12.84
CA GLY A 256 -9.25 1.17 13.39
C GLY A 256 -7.87 1.61 12.92
N LEU A 257 -7.62 2.91 12.96
CA LEU A 257 -6.32 3.49 12.65
C LEU A 257 -5.36 3.34 13.82
N PRO A 258 -4.05 3.15 13.60
CA PRO A 258 -3.09 3.04 14.69
C PRO A 258 -3.12 4.28 15.59
N ALA A 259 -3.30 4.09 16.88
CA ALA A 259 -3.19 5.15 17.86
C ALA A 259 -1.81 5.10 18.52
N TYR A 260 -1.21 6.26 18.67
CA TYR A 260 0.02 6.42 19.43
C TYR A 260 -0.17 7.48 20.52
N SER A 261 0.25 7.16 21.71
CA SER A 261 0.25 8.11 22.84
C SER A 261 1.40 7.79 23.79
N THR A 262 1.92 8.79 24.44
CA THR A 262 2.93 8.66 25.50
C THR A 262 2.67 9.68 26.60
N SER A 263 3.05 9.32 27.82
CA SER A 263 3.04 10.26 28.97
C SER A 263 4.33 11.08 29.06
N VAL A 264 5.32 10.79 28.21
CA VAL A 264 6.61 11.50 28.21
C VAL A 264 6.40 12.93 27.73
N GLN A 265 7.00 13.89 28.43
CA GLN A 265 6.99 15.29 28.02
C GLN A 265 8.13 15.59 27.06
N PRO A 266 7.94 16.48 26.06
CA PRO A 266 8.99 16.82 25.13
C PRO A 266 10.13 17.55 25.85
N THR A 267 11.36 17.12 25.60
CA THR A 267 12.59 17.76 26.13
C THR A 267 13.50 18.23 25.00
N GLY A 268 13.18 17.89 23.76
CA GLY A 268 13.91 18.34 22.59
C GLY A 268 13.12 18.22 21.32
N LYS A 269 13.63 18.87 20.27
CA LYS A 269 13.03 18.90 18.93
C LYS A 269 14.10 18.67 17.88
N THR A 270 13.79 17.91 16.86
CA THR A 270 14.63 17.70 15.67
C THR A 270 13.83 18.11 14.44
N ILE A 271 14.48 18.83 13.53
CA ILE A 271 13.90 19.23 12.23
C ILE A 271 14.75 18.58 11.14
N ILE A 272 14.12 17.81 10.26
CA ILE A 272 14.75 17.11 9.16
C ILE A 272 14.17 17.64 7.85
N ARG A 273 15.05 18.21 7.02
CA ARG A 273 14.71 18.80 5.72
C ARG A 273 15.94 18.75 4.83
N ARG A 274 15.79 18.61 3.53
CA ARG A 274 16.88 18.69 2.55
C ARG A 274 17.53 20.10 2.64
N PRO A 275 18.80 20.21 2.96
CA PRO A 275 19.41 21.51 3.24
C PRO A 275 19.70 22.35 2.00
N THR A 276 20.10 21.69 0.89
CA THR A 276 20.38 22.32 -0.43
C THR A 276 19.84 21.42 -1.54
N GLU A 277 19.64 21.95 -2.74
CA GLU A 277 19.15 21.19 -3.89
C GLU A 277 20.06 20.01 -4.30
N ASP A 278 21.37 20.13 -4.07
CA ASP A 278 22.36 19.07 -4.37
C ASP A 278 22.51 18.03 -3.24
N SER A 279 21.86 18.22 -2.10
CA SER A 279 22.00 17.31 -0.97
C SER A 279 21.25 15.99 -1.22
N PRO A 280 21.84 14.82 -0.94
CA PRO A 280 21.13 13.54 -1.01
C PRO A 280 20.22 13.29 0.19
N LEU A 281 20.17 14.22 1.16
CA LEU A 281 19.33 14.08 2.34
C LEU A 281 17.87 14.31 1.97
N VAL A 282 16.97 13.46 2.48
CA VAL A 282 15.53 13.52 2.21
C VAL A 282 15.23 13.34 0.69
N PRO A 283 15.60 12.18 0.12
CA PRO A 283 15.21 11.86 -1.25
C PRO A 283 13.68 11.77 -1.33
N ASP A 284 13.11 12.31 -2.41
CA ASP A 284 11.69 12.22 -2.69
C ASP A 284 11.41 12.06 -4.20
N ALA A 285 10.24 11.61 -4.53
CA ALA A 285 9.83 11.46 -5.91
C ALA A 285 8.30 11.41 -6.05
N ASP A 286 7.81 12.01 -7.11
CA ASP A 286 6.50 11.74 -7.67
C ASP A 286 6.54 10.49 -8.57
N VAL A 287 5.48 9.70 -8.56
CA VAL A 287 5.30 8.56 -9.49
C VAL A 287 3.90 8.59 -10.08
N GLY A 288 3.80 8.39 -11.39
CA GLY A 288 2.56 8.52 -12.14
C GLY A 288 2.59 9.75 -13.04
N GLY A 289 1.56 10.59 -13.00
CA GLY A 289 1.50 11.81 -13.81
C GLY A 289 2.05 13.03 -13.06
N ALA A 290 3.16 13.59 -13.51
CA ALA A 290 3.70 14.82 -12.95
C ALA A 290 2.95 16.07 -13.44
N ILE A 291 2.96 17.14 -12.64
CA ILE A 291 2.32 18.42 -12.94
C ILE A 291 2.76 18.98 -14.29
N ALA A 292 4.05 18.88 -14.60
CA ALA A 292 4.63 19.37 -15.85
C ALA A 292 4.09 18.68 -17.11
N ASN A 293 3.46 17.51 -16.97
CA ASN A 293 2.92 16.75 -18.09
C ASN A 293 1.50 17.18 -18.48
N GLN A 294 0.86 18.05 -17.70
CA GLN A 294 -0.46 18.61 -17.98
C GLN A 294 -1.48 17.54 -18.36
N CYS A 295 -1.74 16.56 -17.50
CA CYS A 295 -2.75 15.51 -17.75
C CYS A 295 -3.69 15.85 -18.93
N PRO A 296 -3.31 15.53 -20.18
CA PRO A 296 -4.14 15.93 -21.31
C PRO A 296 -5.36 15.02 -21.39
N GLY A 297 -6.50 15.60 -21.45
CA GLY A 297 -7.82 15.10 -21.81
C GLY A 297 -8.06 13.59 -21.80
N ASP A 298 -8.42 13.06 -22.97
CA ASP A 298 -8.91 11.67 -23.09
C ASP A 298 -7.81 10.60 -23.24
N GLU A 299 -6.55 10.97 -23.27
CA GLU A 299 -5.45 10.02 -23.44
C GLU A 299 -4.97 9.47 -22.10
N PHE A 300 -5.03 8.15 -21.94
CA PHE A 300 -4.62 7.48 -20.72
C PHE A 300 -3.10 7.21 -20.75
N HIS A 301 -2.31 8.28 -20.64
CA HIS A 301 -0.85 8.25 -20.79
C HIS A 301 -0.11 7.36 -19.79
N ILE A 302 -0.73 7.05 -18.63
CA ILE A 302 -0.11 6.18 -17.64
C ILE A 302 0.22 4.80 -18.19
N TRP A 303 -0.61 4.27 -19.12
CA TRP A 303 -0.38 2.99 -19.78
C TRP A 303 0.86 2.97 -20.68
N ASN A 304 1.09 4.06 -21.37
CA ASN A 304 2.06 4.11 -22.46
C ASN A 304 3.40 4.66 -21.99
N GLU A 305 3.40 5.63 -21.09
CA GLU A 305 4.57 6.44 -20.79
C GLU A 305 4.83 6.59 -19.29
N TRP A 306 3.84 7.06 -18.52
CA TRP A 306 4.09 7.57 -17.18
C TRP A 306 4.35 6.49 -16.16
N ALA A 307 3.80 5.28 -16.35
CA ALA A 307 4.04 4.16 -15.44
C ALA A 307 5.52 3.76 -15.33
N ASN A 308 6.32 4.05 -16.35
CA ASN A 308 7.75 3.73 -16.41
C ASN A 308 8.66 4.96 -16.39
N ARG A 309 8.11 6.16 -16.20
CA ARG A 309 8.88 7.40 -16.15
C ARG A 309 9.26 7.77 -14.73
N ASN A 310 10.51 8.22 -14.55
CA ASN A 310 11.02 8.72 -13.28
C ASN A 310 10.85 10.24 -13.19
N TYR A 311 10.36 10.72 -12.05
CA TYR A 311 10.18 12.14 -11.74
C TYR A 311 10.92 12.58 -10.46
N GLY A 312 11.94 11.81 -10.03
CA GLY A 312 12.68 12.06 -8.81
C GLY A 312 13.53 13.33 -8.79
N LYS A 313 13.53 14.11 -9.88
CA LYS A 313 14.21 15.42 -9.94
C LYS A 313 13.26 16.58 -10.26
N ALA A 314 11.97 16.33 -10.15
CA ALA A 314 10.98 17.38 -10.30
C ALA A 314 10.99 18.31 -9.07
N GLY A 315 10.94 19.62 -9.28
CA GLY A 315 10.89 20.62 -8.21
C GLY A 315 9.54 20.71 -7.49
N ASP A 316 8.58 19.93 -7.94
CA ASP A 316 7.22 19.84 -7.42
C ASP A 316 6.64 18.43 -7.63
N PHE A 317 5.52 18.14 -6.98
CA PHE A 317 4.82 16.86 -7.13
C PHE A 317 3.31 17.02 -7.00
N ASN A 318 2.57 16.02 -7.50
CA ASN A 318 1.13 15.90 -7.41
C ASN A 318 0.75 14.71 -6.49
N ILE A 319 -0.39 14.81 -5.85
CA ILE A 319 -1.07 13.68 -5.22
C ILE A 319 -2.49 13.65 -5.77
N GLN A 320 -2.83 12.60 -6.50
CA GLN A 320 -4.11 12.47 -7.17
C GLN A 320 -4.53 11.01 -7.33
N ASN A 321 -5.80 10.72 -7.09
CA ASN A 321 -6.45 9.45 -7.39
C ASN A 321 -7.90 9.67 -7.78
N GLN A 322 -8.48 8.66 -8.43
CA GLN A 322 -9.91 8.57 -8.72
C GLN A 322 -10.37 7.12 -8.59
N SER A 323 -11.62 6.92 -8.22
CA SER A 323 -12.21 5.58 -8.19
C SER A 323 -12.57 5.07 -9.57
N ASP A 324 -12.86 5.98 -10.46
CA ASP A 324 -13.21 5.68 -11.84
C ASP A 324 -11.95 5.78 -12.72
N VAL A 325 -11.21 4.69 -12.77
CA VAL A 325 -9.94 4.59 -13.50
C VAL A 325 -10.06 4.92 -14.98
N ALA A 326 -11.27 4.97 -15.49
CA ALA A 326 -11.53 5.22 -16.88
C ALA A 326 -11.58 6.68 -17.28
N ASP A 327 -11.96 7.54 -16.36
CA ASP A 327 -12.30 8.92 -16.70
C ASP A 327 -11.12 9.88 -16.64
N TRP A 328 -10.03 9.48 -15.96
CA TRP A 328 -8.94 10.41 -15.73
C TRP A 328 -7.55 9.78 -15.85
N PRO A 329 -6.63 10.37 -16.64
CA PRO A 329 -5.30 9.80 -16.85
C PRO A 329 -4.27 10.14 -15.76
N CYS A 330 -4.54 11.09 -14.86
CA CYS A 330 -3.56 11.60 -13.92
C CYS A 330 -3.69 10.97 -12.54
N PHE A 331 -2.94 9.91 -12.34
CA PHE A 331 -2.74 9.28 -11.03
C PHE A 331 -1.33 9.59 -10.55
N ALA A 332 -1.17 10.02 -9.31
CA ALA A 332 0.13 10.38 -8.77
C ALA A 332 0.22 10.05 -7.28
N LYS A 333 1.36 9.47 -6.88
CA LYS A 333 1.75 9.18 -5.50
C LYS A 333 3.07 9.85 -5.20
N TYR A 334 3.21 10.32 -4.00
CA TYR A 334 4.45 10.91 -3.54
C TYR A 334 5.18 10.01 -2.55
N TYR A 335 6.45 9.79 -2.79
CA TYR A 335 7.37 9.03 -1.94
C TYR A 335 8.41 9.95 -1.34
N VAL A 336 8.69 9.80 -0.04
CA VAL A 336 9.75 10.56 0.64
C VAL A 336 10.38 9.74 1.75
N THR A 337 11.71 9.87 1.91
CA THR A 337 12.46 9.21 2.99
C THR A 337 13.13 10.23 3.89
N PHE A 338 12.87 10.14 5.19
CA PHE A 338 13.51 10.94 6.21
C PHE A 338 14.48 10.08 7.03
N PRO A 339 15.78 10.36 7.03
CA PRO A 339 16.73 9.73 7.96
C PRO A 339 16.44 10.20 9.38
N LEU A 340 16.40 9.27 10.33
CA LEU A 340 16.08 9.59 11.74
C LEU A 340 17.33 9.67 12.63
N ASP A 341 18.52 9.57 12.05
CA ASP A 341 19.80 9.53 12.79
C ASP A 341 20.10 10.81 13.58
N SER A 342 19.51 11.94 13.21
CA SER A 342 19.63 13.21 13.92
C SER A 342 18.81 13.28 15.22
N ILE A 343 17.88 12.34 15.42
CA ILE A 343 17.14 12.17 16.68
C ILE A 343 18.08 11.43 17.66
N PRO A 344 18.35 11.99 18.87
CA PRO A 344 19.24 11.34 19.82
C PRO A 344 18.73 9.94 20.19
N ARG A 345 19.63 8.97 20.30
CA ARG A 345 19.28 7.58 20.61
C ARG A 345 18.66 7.45 22.00
N GLY A 346 17.77 6.47 22.16
CA GLY A 346 17.13 6.15 23.43
C GLY A 346 16.06 7.14 23.89
N LYS A 347 15.57 7.97 22.97
CA LYS A 347 14.45 8.89 23.23
C LYS A 347 13.10 8.26 22.94
N THR A 348 12.07 8.78 23.57
CA THR A 348 10.68 8.51 23.23
C THR A 348 10.20 9.59 22.29
N ILE A 349 9.64 9.22 21.15
CA ILE A 349 8.97 10.15 20.25
C ILE A 349 7.70 10.65 20.95
N VAL A 350 7.51 11.94 21.04
CA VAL A 350 6.33 12.56 21.66
C VAL A 350 5.32 12.97 20.60
N SER A 351 5.80 13.67 19.58
CA SER A 351 5.01 14.05 18.41
C SER A 351 5.87 14.13 17.16
N ALA A 352 5.27 13.91 16.00
CA ALA A 352 5.95 14.14 14.72
C ALA A 352 4.97 14.66 13.67
N THR A 353 5.39 15.72 12.98
CA THR A 353 4.58 16.40 11.97
C THR A 353 5.35 16.48 10.66
N LEU A 354 4.76 15.92 9.60
CA LEU A 354 5.21 16.19 8.23
C LEU A 354 4.58 17.51 7.76
N LYS A 355 5.42 18.39 7.23
CA LYS A 355 5.04 19.71 6.68
C LYS A 355 5.28 19.71 5.18
N LEU A 356 4.25 20.01 4.41
CA LEU A 356 4.28 20.17 2.96
C LEU A 356 3.71 21.53 2.58
N HIS A 357 4.21 22.13 1.51
CA HIS A 357 3.74 23.42 1.03
C HIS A 357 2.98 23.25 -0.29
N GLN A 358 1.66 23.46 -0.23
CA GLN A 358 0.77 23.40 -1.39
C GLN A 358 0.84 24.75 -2.14
N PHE A 359 0.98 24.69 -3.47
CA PHE A 359 0.97 25.89 -4.30
C PHE A 359 -0.13 25.88 -5.37
N GLY A 360 -0.83 24.77 -5.56
CA GLY A 360 -1.89 24.66 -6.55
C GLY A 360 -2.71 23.38 -6.40
N ASN A 361 -3.59 23.18 -7.35
CA ASN A 361 -4.39 21.99 -7.52
C ASN A 361 -4.80 21.82 -9.00
N SER A 362 -5.21 20.59 -9.36
CA SER A 362 -5.80 20.30 -10.67
C SER A 362 -7.04 21.15 -10.87
N ASP A 363 -7.21 21.71 -12.07
CA ASP A 363 -8.35 22.54 -12.46
C ASP A 363 -8.91 23.43 -11.31
N PRO A 364 -8.36 24.64 -11.12
CA PRO A 364 -8.77 25.49 -9.99
C PRO A 364 -10.28 25.76 -9.91
N SER A 365 -10.98 25.72 -11.05
CA SER A 365 -12.42 26.00 -11.12
C SER A 365 -13.30 24.83 -10.65
N GLY A 366 -12.84 23.61 -10.83
CA GLY A 366 -13.54 22.37 -10.47
C GLY A 366 -12.93 21.62 -9.29
N ALA A 367 -11.85 22.14 -8.72
CA ALA A 367 -11.09 21.48 -7.68
C ALA A 367 -11.91 21.12 -6.43
N LYS A 368 -11.64 19.95 -5.87
CA LYS A 368 -12.27 19.42 -4.65
C LYS A 368 -11.23 19.25 -3.55
N PRO A 369 -11.61 19.35 -2.26
CA PRO A 369 -10.77 18.93 -1.16
C PRO A 369 -10.40 17.45 -1.31
N SER A 370 -9.20 17.06 -0.86
CA SER A 370 -8.72 15.69 -0.91
C SER A 370 -8.31 15.20 0.46
N TRP A 371 -8.70 13.98 0.83
CA TRP A 371 -8.20 13.29 2.01
C TRP A 371 -6.90 12.57 1.64
N ILE A 372 -5.76 13.23 1.88
CA ILE A 372 -4.45 12.66 1.60
C ILE A 372 -4.02 11.78 2.78
N GLN A 373 -3.73 10.53 2.49
CA GLN A 373 -3.34 9.52 3.47
C GLN A 373 -1.83 9.41 3.59
N VAL A 374 -1.39 9.09 4.80
CA VAL A 374 0.00 8.77 5.15
C VAL A 374 0.13 7.26 5.23
N LEU A 375 1.01 6.71 4.41
CA LEU A 375 1.37 5.30 4.38
C LEU A 375 2.88 5.15 4.55
N THR A 376 3.32 3.94 4.92
CA THR A 376 4.75 3.61 4.99
C THR A 376 5.09 2.46 4.05
N THR A 377 6.36 2.34 3.72
CA THR A 377 6.93 1.14 3.08
C THR A 377 8.17 0.66 3.84
N LEU A 378 8.40 -0.65 3.82
CA LEU A 378 9.61 -1.27 4.38
C LEU A 378 10.73 -1.35 3.34
N SER A 379 10.39 -1.32 2.07
CA SER A 379 11.34 -1.46 0.97
C SER A 379 12.10 -0.17 0.73
N ASP A 380 13.37 -0.32 0.43
CA ASP A 380 14.22 0.78 -0.02
C ASP A 380 13.94 1.11 -1.50
N TRP A 381 14.23 2.36 -1.89
CA TRP A 381 14.05 2.84 -3.25
C TRP A 381 15.06 3.94 -3.58
N GLN A 382 15.24 4.23 -4.86
CA GLN A 382 16.19 5.23 -5.33
C GLN A 382 15.47 6.34 -6.08
N GLU A 383 15.74 7.58 -5.71
CA GLU A 383 15.12 8.80 -6.23
C GLU A 383 15.20 8.89 -7.76
N ASP A 384 16.35 8.53 -8.33
CA ASP A 384 16.62 8.56 -9.77
C ASP A 384 16.12 7.34 -10.57
N LYS A 385 15.46 6.38 -9.91
CA LYS A 385 15.00 5.12 -10.54
C LYS A 385 13.55 4.77 -10.29
N ILE A 386 12.95 5.34 -9.26
CA ILE A 386 11.57 5.03 -8.90
C ILE A 386 10.62 5.46 -10.02
N THR A 387 9.66 4.60 -10.32
CA THR A 387 8.58 4.82 -11.29
C THR A 387 7.29 4.24 -10.72
N TRP A 388 6.13 4.49 -11.32
CA TRP A 388 4.88 3.88 -10.88
C TRP A 388 4.96 2.35 -10.76
N ASN A 389 5.55 1.71 -11.78
CA ASN A 389 5.60 0.24 -11.87
C ASN A 389 6.63 -0.42 -10.95
N ASN A 390 7.68 0.28 -10.54
CA ASN A 390 8.69 -0.28 -9.63
C ASN A 390 8.66 0.31 -8.22
N ALA A 391 7.75 1.27 -7.96
CA ALA A 391 7.61 1.87 -6.65
C ALA A 391 7.20 0.83 -5.60
N PRO A 392 7.79 0.88 -4.40
CA PRO A 392 7.43 -0.03 -3.32
C PRO A 392 5.94 0.04 -2.98
N LEU A 393 5.36 -1.11 -2.67
CA LEU A 393 4.00 -1.19 -2.17
C LEU A 393 3.90 -0.60 -0.75
N ALA A 394 2.71 -0.12 -0.41
CA ALA A 394 2.41 0.28 0.96
C ALA A 394 2.48 -0.93 1.90
N TYR A 395 3.13 -0.70 3.04
CA TYR A 395 3.19 -1.67 4.12
C TYR A 395 2.07 -1.45 5.14
N GLU A 396 1.79 -0.19 5.50
CA GLU A 396 0.80 0.18 6.51
C GLU A 396 0.34 1.64 6.30
N ASN A 397 -0.94 1.91 6.56
CA ASN A 397 -1.51 3.26 6.58
C ASN A 397 -1.71 3.75 8.02
N PHE A 398 -1.53 5.08 8.23
CA PHE A 398 -1.55 5.73 9.56
C PHE A 398 -2.62 6.83 9.69
N GLY A 399 -3.51 6.97 8.74
CA GLY A 399 -4.49 8.05 8.69
C GLY A 399 -4.17 9.05 7.59
N GLY A 400 -4.59 10.29 7.76
CA GLY A 400 -4.40 11.33 6.75
C GLY A 400 -4.82 12.72 7.24
N SER A 401 -4.82 13.66 6.31
CA SER A 401 -5.29 15.04 6.53
C SER A 401 -6.09 15.53 5.33
N TRP A 402 -7.09 16.36 5.61
CA TRP A 402 -7.78 17.11 4.55
C TRP A 402 -6.85 18.18 3.99
N VAL A 403 -6.76 18.22 2.68
CA VAL A 403 -6.08 19.27 1.92
C VAL A 403 -7.11 20.03 1.11
N GLU A 404 -7.35 21.27 1.53
CA GLU A 404 -8.29 22.17 0.88
C GLU A 404 -7.76 22.65 -0.47
N THR A 405 -8.67 23.09 -1.32
CA THR A 405 -8.34 23.67 -2.61
C THR A 405 -7.76 25.09 -2.44
N LEU A 406 -6.97 25.51 -3.44
CA LEU A 406 -6.51 26.87 -3.58
C LEU A 406 -7.23 27.51 -4.78
N THR A 407 -7.79 28.69 -4.59
CA THR A 407 -8.43 29.48 -5.66
C THR A 407 -7.41 30.27 -6.48
N ASP A 408 -6.30 30.65 -5.85
CA ASP A 408 -5.25 31.45 -6.44
C ASP A 408 -3.88 30.89 -6.09
N HIS A 409 -2.87 31.23 -6.88
CA HIS A 409 -1.48 30.90 -6.55
C HIS A 409 -1.02 31.70 -5.31
N PRO A 410 -0.66 31.04 -4.20
CA PRO A 410 -0.43 31.74 -2.92
C PRO A 410 0.91 32.47 -2.84
N GLY A 411 1.75 32.37 -3.89
CA GLY A 411 3.15 32.76 -3.79
C GLY A 411 3.97 31.71 -3.04
N PHE A 412 5.30 31.87 -3.04
CA PHE A 412 6.20 30.94 -2.35
C PHE A 412 6.37 31.32 -0.88
N PRO A 413 6.56 30.33 0.02
CA PRO A 413 6.76 28.89 -0.21
C PRO A 413 5.50 28.08 -0.49
N GLY A 414 4.32 28.68 -0.56
CA GLY A 414 3.05 27.99 -0.67
C GLY A 414 2.27 27.97 0.67
N VAL A 415 1.09 27.35 0.68
CA VAL A 415 0.27 27.16 1.88
C VAL A 415 0.73 25.94 2.64
N LEU A 416 1.11 26.12 3.91
CA LEU A 416 1.51 25.03 4.77
C LEU A 416 0.37 24.05 5.01
N ARG A 417 0.62 22.77 4.75
CA ARG A 417 -0.23 21.62 5.10
C ARG A 417 0.54 20.72 6.04
N THR A 418 -0.16 20.17 7.03
CA THR A 418 0.45 19.34 8.07
C THR A 418 -0.21 17.98 8.15
N PHE A 419 0.61 16.94 8.37
CA PHE A 419 0.18 15.57 8.55
C PHE A 419 0.76 15.04 9.86
N ASP A 420 -0.07 14.47 10.71
CA ASP A 420 0.41 13.73 11.87
C ASP A 420 1.05 12.42 11.41
N VAL A 421 2.33 12.28 11.69
CA VAL A 421 3.13 11.09 11.37
C VAL A 421 3.74 10.46 12.64
N THR A 422 3.22 10.83 13.81
CA THR A 422 3.79 10.44 15.11
C THR A 422 3.93 8.92 15.24
N ALA A 423 2.86 8.18 14.96
CA ALA A 423 2.88 6.72 15.07
C ALA A 423 3.87 6.07 14.09
N ALA A 424 3.95 6.58 12.86
CA ALA A 424 4.89 6.09 11.84
C ALA A 424 6.35 6.38 12.23
N VAL A 425 6.64 7.60 12.72
CA VAL A 425 7.99 7.97 13.20
C VAL A 425 8.38 7.14 14.42
N ALA A 426 7.49 6.99 15.40
CA ALA A 426 7.77 6.22 16.61
C ALA A 426 8.13 4.76 16.26
N LYS A 427 7.39 4.16 15.32
CA LYS A 427 7.64 2.79 14.84
C LYS A 427 8.97 2.68 14.10
N ALA A 428 9.25 3.55 13.14
CA ALA A 428 10.51 3.55 12.39
C ALA A 428 11.73 3.80 13.29
N TYR A 429 11.63 4.78 14.20
CA TYR A 429 12.67 5.10 15.17
C TYR A 429 12.98 3.93 16.11
N ALA A 430 11.95 3.27 16.67
CA ALA A 430 12.11 2.11 17.53
C ALA A 430 12.79 0.93 16.80
N GLN A 431 12.60 0.81 15.50
CA GLN A 431 13.23 -0.21 14.65
C GLN A 431 14.64 0.20 14.16
N GLY A 432 15.10 1.42 14.45
CA GLY A 432 16.35 1.96 13.92
C GLY A 432 16.37 2.09 12.40
N GLN A 433 15.22 2.33 11.79
CA GLN A 433 15.04 2.46 10.34
C GLN A 433 14.75 3.92 9.95
N PRO A 434 15.11 4.35 8.75
CA PRO A 434 14.61 5.62 8.22
C PRO A 434 13.10 5.56 8.07
N LEU A 435 12.45 6.71 8.17
CA LEU A 435 11.02 6.85 7.90
C LEU A 435 10.80 6.95 6.38
N ARG A 436 10.18 5.94 5.79
CA ARG A 436 9.79 5.93 4.38
C ARG A 436 8.29 6.13 4.27
N LEU A 437 7.89 7.29 3.81
CA LEU A 437 6.49 7.67 3.66
C LEU A 437 6.04 7.58 2.21
N ILE A 438 4.76 7.27 2.06
CA ILE A 438 4.02 7.41 0.82
C ILE A 438 2.78 8.23 1.12
N LEU A 439 2.48 9.22 0.28
CA LEU A 439 1.24 9.96 0.34
C LEU A 439 0.41 9.64 -0.89
N TYR A 440 -0.85 9.29 -0.65
CA TYR A 440 -1.82 8.98 -1.69
C TYR A 440 -3.24 9.27 -1.20
N SER A 441 -4.23 9.25 -2.07
CA SER A 441 -5.63 9.45 -1.71
C SER A 441 -6.51 8.31 -2.19
N ALA A 442 -7.71 8.20 -1.63
CA ALA A 442 -8.74 7.26 -2.05
C ALA A 442 -9.87 7.96 -2.83
N ASP A 443 -9.62 9.14 -3.36
CA ASP A 443 -10.61 10.01 -3.97
C ASP A 443 -11.42 9.34 -5.09
N SER A 444 -12.60 9.89 -5.34
CA SER A 444 -13.45 9.56 -6.48
C SER A 444 -13.77 10.79 -7.34
N ASP A 445 -13.41 11.97 -6.87
CA ASP A 445 -13.74 13.22 -7.52
C ASP A 445 -12.74 13.58 -8.61
N TYR A 446 -13.25 14.15 -9.69
CA TYR A 446 -12.45 14.84 -10.70
C TYR A 446 -11.65 15.98 -10.07
N HIS A 447 -10.47 16.25 -10.60
CA HIS A 447 -9.65 17.39 -10.18
C HIS A 447 -9.33 17.40 -8.68
N SER A 448 -9.19 16.22 -8.06
CA SER A 448 -8.77 16.10 -6.66
C SER A 448 -7.28 16.39 -6.45
N GLY A 449 -6.48 16.40 -7.52
CA GLY A 449 -5.02 16.61 -7.48
C GLY A 449 -4.61 17.83 -6.68
N LYS A 450 -3.56 17.66 -5.87
CA LYS A 450 -2.97 18.71 -5.03
C LYS A 450 -1.48 18.82 -5.31
N TYR A 451 -1.03 20.03 -5.61
CA TYR A 451 0.33 20.32 -6.05
C TYR A 451 1.16 20.88 -4.91
N PHE A 452 2.31 20.26 -4.66
CA PHE A 452 3.21 20.58 -3.57
C PHE A 452 4.64 20.82 -4.07
N ILE A 453 5.41 21.54 -3.27
CA ILE A 453 6.85 21.73 -3.48
C ILE A 453 7.59 20.46 -3.04
N SER A 454 8.51 19.96 -3.89
CA SER A 454 9.37 18.81 -3.60
C SER A 454 10.67 19.20 -2.88
N SER A 455 11.45 18.20 -2.51
CA SER A 455 12.77 18.43 -1.91
C SER A 455 13.81 18.93 -2.93
N ASP A 456 13.58 18.71 -4.24
CA ASP A 456 14.44 19.14 -5.35
C ASP A 456 14.19 20.58 -5.81
N THR A 457 13.24 21.28 -5.20
CA THR A 457 13.08 22.72 -5.49
C THR A 457 14.37 23.50 -5.21
N GLY A 458 14.67 24.52 -6.03
CA GLY A 458 15.87 25.32 -5.89
C GLY A 458 16.02 25.98 -4.52
N ASP A 459 17.24 26.31 -4.12
CA ASP A 459 17.56 26.85 -2.78
C ASP A 459 16.86 28.18 -2.46
N TRP A 460 16.41 28.89 -3.49
CA TRP A 460 15.60 30.11 -3.33
C TRP A 460 14.26 29.85 -2.63
N ASN A 461 13.73 28.62 -2.71
CA ASN A 461 12.47 28.20 -2.06
C ASN A 461 12.68 27.05 -1.07
N LYS A 462 13.84 26.98 -0.41
CA LYS A 462 14.15 25.93 0.58
C LYS A 462 13.12 25.78 1.69
N GLU A 463 12.39 26.85 2.02
CA GLU A 463 11.33 26.81 3.04
C GLU A 463 10.11 25.99 2.58
N GLY A 464 9.92 25.86 1.28
CA GLY A 464 8.84 25.05 0.68
C GLY A 464 9.10 23.55 0.74
N ARG A 465 10.35 23.10 0.94
CA ARG A 465 10.72 21.69 0.94
C ARG A 465 10.01 20.88 2.01
N PRO A 466 9.67 19.62 1.75
CA PRO A 466 9.13 18.69 2.73
C PRO A 466 9.98 18.66 4.00
N THR A 467 9.32 18.85 5.13
CA THR A 467 10.00 18.98 6.42
C THR A 467 9.34 18.08 7.46
N LEU A 468 10.15 17.25 8.12
CA LEU A 468 9.73 16.46 9.27
C LEU A 468 10.17 17.15 10.55
N GLU A 469 9.21 17.50 11.41
CA GLU A 469 9.47 17.99 12.77
C GLU A 469 9.14 16.88 13.77
N VAL A 470 10.07 16.58 14.66
CA VAL A 470 9.93 15.53 15.67
C VAL A 470 10.22 16.10 17.04
N GLU A 471 9.27 16.01 17.94
CA GLU A 471 9.47 16.26 19.37
C GLU A 471 9.72 14.94 20.10
N TRP A 472 10.70 14.93 20.98
CA TRP A 472 11.13 13.75 21.72
C TRP A 472 11.44 14.09 23.17
N GLY A 473 11.33 13.07 24.06
CA GLY A 473 11.62 13.19 25.49
C GLY A 473 12.40 12.00 26.06
N ASN A 474 12.68 12.05 27.35
CA ASN A 474 13.41 11.00 28.07
C ASN A 474 12.45 9.96 28.66
#